data_a8157a6d1ef22a0663143d1999fcbaae
#
_entry.id   a8157a6d1ef22a0663143d1999fcbaae
#
_cell.length_a   1.000
_cell.length_b   1.000
_cell.length_c   1.000
_cell.angle_alpha   90.00
_cell.angle_beta   90.00
_cell.angle_gamma   90.00
#
_symmetry.space_group_name_H-M   'P 1'
#
loop_
_entity.id
_entity.type
_entity.pdbx_description
1 polymer ?
#
loop_
_entity_poly.entity_id
_entity_poly.type
_entity_poly.pdbx_seq_one_letter_code
_entity_poly.pdbx_strand_id
1 'polypeptide(L)'
;MFLAEIFGYLLNFLYDLLHSYGISIIIFSIIVRIILIPITINQQKSMKKTNKIQKEIKIIQNKYKNNPEKLNQETMELYKREKMNPLSGCFSAIIQIFIILSVFWLVSSPLTYMKKVKELDIYKEYETKVAENSSTKSSYKEIAMINLVEKDYIQISEQLKNENIENKEELENKRNELNKLRINMNFCGIDLSKVPTQSLNDWRVYIIPLLYILTSIISVRMTINMQ
;
A
#
# COMPACT_ATOMS: atom_id res chain seq x y z
N MET A 1 -13.34 2.61 2.10
CA MET A 1 -13.08 2.65 0.62
C MET A 1 -13.30 1.26 0.05
N PHE A 2 -14.20 1.11 -0.92
CA PHE A 2 -14.65 -0.19 -1.45
C PHE A 2 -13.52 -1.16 -1.87
N LEU A 3 -12.55 -0.68 -2.65
CA LEU A 3 -11.41 -1.53 -3.06
C LEU A 3 -10.51 -1.94 -1.88
N ALA A 4 -10.28 -1.06 -0.90
CA ALA A 4 -9.49 -1.40 0.27
C ALA A 4 -10.18 -2.48 1.14
N GLU A 5 -11.51 -2.52 1.15
CA GLU A 5 -12.27 -3.55 1.85
C GLU A 5 -12.16 -4.91 1.15
N ILE A 6 -12.28 -4.94 -0.19
CA ILE A 6 -12.09 -6.17 -0.97
C ILE A 6 -10.66 -6.70 -0.79
N PHE A 7 -9.67 -5.83 -0.90
CA PHE A 7 -8.26 -6.16 -0.67
C PHE A 7 -8.02 -6.62 0.76
N GLY A 8 -8.72 -6.03 1.73
CA GLY A 8 -8.68 -6.42 3.13
C GLY A 8 -9.13 -7.85 3.37
N TYR A 9 -10.21 -8.29 2.75
CA TYR A 9 -10.66 -9.70 2.85
C TYR A 9 -9.62 -10.66 2.30
N LEU A 10 -9.04 -10.35 1.12
CA LEU A 10 -8.01 -11.19 0.52
C LEU A 10 -6.75 -11.24 1.39
N LEU A 11 -6.31 -10.09 1.91
CA LEU A 11 -5.14 -10.02 2.77
C LEU A 11 -5.36 -10.74 4.11
N ASN A 12 -6.57 -10.62 4.70
CA ASN A 12 -6.89 -11.33 5.92
C ASN A 12 -6.89 -12.85 5.71
N PHE A 13 -7.48 -13.34 4.62
CA PHE A 13 -7.45 -14.75 4.27
C PHE A 13 -6.01 -15.28 4.15
N LEU A 14 -5.14 -14.53 3.48
CA LEU A 14 -3.73 -14.88 3.36
C LEU A 14 -3.01 -14.84 4.71
N TYR A 15 -3.33 -13.87 5.54
CA TYR A 15 -2.75 -13.76 6.88
C TYR A 15 -3.16 -14.90 7.80
N ASP A 16 -4.43 -15.31 7.76
CA ASP A 16 -4.93 -16.42 8.56
C ASP A 16 -4.31 -17.77 8.13
N LEU A 17 -3.91 -17.88 6.85
CA LEU A 17 -3.20 -19.05 6.32
C LEU A 17 -1.71 -19.07 6.66
N LEU A 18 -1.04 -17.91 6.57
CA LEU A 18 0.42 -17.81 6.61
C LEU A 18 0.97 -17.33 7.96
N HIS A 19 0.12 -16.76 8.81
CA HIS A 19 0.46 -16.21 10.13
C HIS A 19 1.63 -15.21 10.13
N SER A 20 1.94 -14.63 8.97
CA SER A 20 3.01 -13.64 8.78
C SER A 20 2.52 -12.52 7.87
N TYR A 21 2.46 -11.30 8.40
CA TYR A 21 1.97 -10.14 7.65
C TYR A 21 2.82 -9.83 6.42
N GLY A 22 4.15 -9.92 6.56
CA GLY A 22 5.06 -9.66 5.46
C GLY A 22 4.90 -10.64 4.30
N ILE A 23 4.81 -11.94 4.57
CA ILE A 23 4.57 -12.96 3.53
C ILE A 23 3.20 -12.75 2.89
N SER A 24 2.18 -12.45 3.68
CA SER A 24 0.83 -12.19 3.19
C SER A 24 0.77 -11.01 2.23
N ILE A 25 1.49 -9.90 2.53
CA ILE A 25 1.59 -8.75 1.63
C ILE A 25 2.30 -9.11 0.32
N ILE A 26 3.36 -9.90 0.37
CA ILE A 26 4.09 -10.32 -0.84
C ILE A 26 3.17 -11.14 -1.75
N ILE A 27 2.51 -12.15 -1.22
CA ILE A 27 1.61 -13.00 -2.00
C ILE A 27 0.40 -12.21 -2.49
N PHE A 28 -0.19 -11.38 -1.65
CA PHE A 28 -1.25 -10.44 -2.02
C PHE A 28 -0.82 -9.55 -3.21
N SER A 29 0.38 -8.98 -3.15
CA SER A 29 0.91 -8.13 -4.21
C SER A 29 1.08 -8.88 -5.53
N ILE A 30 1.52 -10.14 -5.48
CA ILE A 30 1.64 -11.01 -6.66
C ILE A 30 0.26 -11.30 -7.25
N ILE A 31 -0.72 -11.67 -6.43
CA ILE A 31 -2.09 -11.96 -6.88
C ILE A 31 -2.71 -10.72 -7.55
N VAL A 32 -2.62 -9.56 -6.91
CA VAL A 32 -3.13 -8.29 -7.48
C VAL A 32 -2.44 -7.98 -8.81
N ARG A 33 -1.14 -8.19 -8.92
CA ARG A 33 -0.42 -7.99 -10.19
C ARG A 33 -0.87 -8.94 -11.28
N ILE A 34 -1.10 -10.22 -10.98
CA ILE A 34 -1.60 -11.20 -11.94
C ILE A 34 -2.99 -10.76 -12.46
N ILE A 35 -3.88 -10.35 -11.57
CA ILE A 35 -5.22 -9.85 -11.94
C ILE A 35 -5.13 -8.62 -12.85
N LEU A 36 -4.12 -7.77 -12.62
CA LEU A 36 -3.93 -6.53 -13.38
C LEU A 36 -3.18 -6.74 -14.72
N ILE A 37 -2.60 -7.92 -15.01
CA ILE A 37 -1.87 -8.18 -16.26
C ILE A 37 -2.68 -7.80 -17.50
N PRO A 38 -3.95 -8.24 -17.71
CA PRO A 38 -4.69 -7.91 -18.92
C PRO A 38 -4.92 -6.40 -19.09
N ILE A 39 -5.15 -5.69 -17.99
CA ILE A 39 -5.29 -4.24 -18.00
C ILE A 39 -3.95 -3.59 -18.40
N THR A 40 -2.85 -4.04 -17.83
CA THR A 40 -1.50 -3.51 -18.10
C THR A 40 -1.08 -3.74 -19.57
N ILE A 41 -1.40 -4.89 -20.16
CA ILE A 41 -1.12 -5.17 -21.58
C ILE A 41 -1.88 -4.18 -22.48
N ASN A 42 -3.16 -3.94 -22.20
CA ASN A 42 -3.96 -2.98 -22.97
C ASN A 42 -3.43 -1.55 -22.81
N GLN A 43 -2.97 -1.19 -21.62
CA GLN A 43 -2.30 0.08 -21.36
C GLN A 43 -1.04 0.25 -22.21
N GLN A 44 -0.16 -0.76 -22.25
CA GLN A 44 1.08 -0.71 -23.03
C GLN A 44 0.80 -0.57 -24.52
N LYS A 45 -0.22 -1.27 -25.06
CA LYS A 45 -0.64 -1.09 -26.46
C LYS A 45 -1.10 0.33 -26.75
N SER A 46 -1.89 0.92 -25.85
CA SER A 46 -2.34 2.31 -25.97
C SER A 46 -1.17 3.30 -25.90
N MET A 47 -0.23 3.10 -24.96
CA MET A 47 0.98 3.94 -24.83
C MET A 47 1.85 3.88 -26.07
N LYS A 48 2.07 2.71 -26.69
CA LYS A 48 2.84 2.59 -27.94
C LYS A 48 2.20 3.40 -29.07
N LYS A 49 0.87 3.38 -29.20
CA LYS A 49 0.15 4.22 -30.16
C LYS A 49 0.33 5.71 -29.85
N THR A 50 0.17 6.10 -28.58
CA THR A 50 0.36 7.49 -28.14
C THR A 50 1.76 8.00 -28.44
N ASN A 51 2.81 7.19 -28.20
CA ASN A 51 4.19 7.58 -28.48
C ASN A 51 4.44 7.82 -29.98
N LYS A 52 3.82 7.03 -30.89
CA LYS A 52 3.91 7.28 -32.34
C LYS A 52 3.29 8.61 -32.70
N ILE A 53 2.09 8.89 -32.18
CA ILE A 53 1.36 10.13 -32.47
C ILE A 53 2.04 11.34 -31.86
N GLN A 54 2.70 11.22 -30.72
CA GLN A 54 3.45 12.33 -30.11
C GLN A 54 4.54 12.89 -31.04
N LYS A 55 5.16 12.07 -31.90
CA LYS A 55 6.12 12.55 -32.91
C LYS A 55 5.43 13.44 -33.94
N GLU A 56 4.26 13.02 -34.43
CA GLU A 56 3.46 13.82 -35.37
C GLU A 56 2.90 15.10 -34.73
N ILE A 57 2.44 15.00 -33.49
CA ILE A 57 1.98 16.19 -32.72
C ILE A 57 3.12 17.22 -32.59
N LYS A 58 4.35 16.81 -32.31
CA LYS A 58 5.50 17.73 -32.27
C LYS A 58 5.75 18.42 -33.60
N ILE A 59 5.57 17.73 -34.74
CA ILE A 59 5.69 18.30 -36.06
C ILE A 59 4.59 19.36 -36.28
N ILE A 60 3.33 19.03 -35.92
CA ILE A 60 2.19 19.93 -36.02
C ILE A 60 2.40 21.18 -35.12
N GLN A 61 2.87 20.96 -33.88
CA GLN A 61 3.18 22.05 -32.94
C GLN A 61 4.26 23.02 -33.49
N ASN A 62 5.29 22.47 -34.10
CA ASN A 62 6.32 23.30 -34.71
C ASN A 62 5.81 24.06 -35.94
N LYS A 63 4.96 23.42 -36.76
CA LYS A 63 4.42 24.03 -37.98
C LYS A 63 3.42 25.14 -37.70
N TYR A 64 2.58 24.97 -36.68
CA TYR A 64 1.49 25.91 -36.36
C TYR A 64 1.72 26.68 -35.04
N LYS A 65 2.98 26.84 -34.63
CA LYS A 65 3.38 27.51 -33.38
C LYS A 65 2.73 28.87 -33.14
N ASN A 66 2.49 29.64 -34.22
CA ASN A 66 1.91 30.97 -34.15
C ASN A 66 0.39 31.02 -34.44
N ASN A 67 -0.26 29.87 -34.60
CA ASN A 67 -1.69 29.79 -34.87
C ASN A 67 -2.35 28.71 -34.02
N PRO A 68 -2.82 29.04 -32.78
CA PRO A 68 -3.38 28.09 -31.85
C PRO A 68 -4.67 27.42 -32.34
N GLU A 69 -5.47 28.09 -33.18
CA GLU A 69 -6.68 27.48 -33.73
C GLU A 69 -6.35 26.36 -34.71
N LYS A 70 -5.45 26.60 -35.66
CA LYS A 70 -4.99 25.57 -36.59
C LYS A 70 -4.26 24.43 -35.87
N LEU A 71 -3.46 24.74 -34.85
CA LEU A 71 -2.81 23.74 -34.04
C LEU A 71 -3.81 22.77 -33.41
N ASN A 72 -4.87 23.32 -32.79
CA ASN A 72 -5.93 22.51 -32.18
C ASN A 72 -6.71 21.68 -33.21
N GLN A 73 -7.07 22.29 -34.36
CA GLN A 73 -7.76 21.58 -35.44
C GLN A 73 -6.95 20.40 -35.97
N GLU A 74 -5.72 20.62 -36.37
CA GLU A 74 -4.82 19.60 -36.92
C GLU A 74 -4.52 18.49 -35.88
N THR A 75 -4.36 18.85 -34.62
CA THR A 75 -4.16 17.88 -33.54
C THR A 75 -5.41 17.02 -33.35
N MET A 76 -6.60 17.60 -33.38
CA MET A 76 -7.86 16.85 -33.26
C MET A 76 -8.12 15.97 -34.47
N GLU A 77 -7.78 16.44 -35.69
CA GLU A 77 -7.86 15.63 -36.90
C GLU A 77 -6.91 14.44 -36.87
N LEU A 78 -5.68 14.65 -36.38
CA LEU A 78 -4.73 13.56 -36.15
C LEU A 78 -5.30 12.49 -35.20
N TYR A 79 -5.89 12.88 -34.07
CA TYR A 79 -6.51 11.94 -33.14
C TYR A 79 -7.69 11.19 -33.78
N LYS A 80 -8.53 11.86 -34.58
CA LYS A 80 -9.64 11.25 -35.31
C LYS A 80 -9.13 10.27 -36.37
N ARG A 81 -8.13 10.67 -37.17
CA ARG A 81 -7.52 9.81 -38.21
C ARG A 81 -6.94 8.53 -37.63
N GLU A 82 -6.25 8.62 -36.50
CA GLU A 82 -5.64 7.49 -35.80
C GLU A 82 -6.63 6.71 -34.93
N LYS A 83 -7.93 7.09 -34.93
CA LYS A 83 -9.00 6.51 -34.10
C LYS A 83 -8.58 6.40 -32.62
N MET A 84 -7.96 7.46 -32.11
CA MET A 84 -7.50 7.54 -30.72
C MET A 84 -8.30 8.56 -29.93
N ASN A 85 -8.62 8.18 -28.68
CA ASN A 85 -9.15 9.12 -27.72
C ASN A 85 -7.96 9.72 -26.92
N PRO A 86 -7.78 11.05 -26.91
CA PRO A 86 -6.70 11.70 -26.14
C PRO A 86 -6.76 11.39 -24.64
N LEU A 87 -7.95 11.04 -24.12
CA LEU A 87 -8.15 10.69 -22.72
C LEU A 87 -7.79 9.23 -22.37
N SER A 88 -7.57 8.37 -23.38
CA SER A 88 -7.32 6.94 -23.12
C SER A 88 -6.02 6.68 -22.33
N GLY A 89 -5.01 7.53 -22.50
CA GLY A 89 -3.77 7.46 -21.73
C GLY A 89 -3.93 7.90 -20.26
N CYS A 90 -4.77 8.90 -20.01
CA CYS A 90 -5.00 9.41 -18.66
C CYS A 90 -5.87 8.45 -17.81
N PHE A 91 -6.83 7.79 -18.42
CA PHE A 91 -7.75 6.87 -17.73
C PHE A 91 -7.00 5.73 -17.03
N SER A 92 -5.98 5.23 -17.68
CA SER A 92 -5.08 4.21 -17.15
C SER A 92 -4.31 4.68 -15.90
N ALA A 93 -3.78 5.91 -15.94
CA ALA A 93 -3.09 6.49 -14.78
C ALA A 93 -4.05 6.69 -13.59
N ILE A 94 -5.29 7.08 -13.85
CA ILE A 94 -6.31 7.26 -12.82
C ILE A 94 -6.60 5.94 -12.11
N ILE A 95 -6.82 4.84 -12.85
CA ILE A 95 -7.03 3.50 -12.27
C ILE A 95 -5.84 3.11 -11.38
N GLN A 96 -4.62 3.33 -11.87
CA GLN A 96 -3.40 3.01 -11.12
C GLN A 96 -3.32 3.80 -9.80
N ILE A 97 -3.69 5.08 -9.80
CA ILE A 97 -3.73 5.91 -8.58
C ILE A 97 -4.75 5.35 -7.58
N PHE A 98 -5.95 4.96 -8.03
CA PHE A 98 -6.96 4.37 -7.14
C PHE A 98 -6.49 3.06 -6.51
N ILE A 99 -5.78 2.21 -7.26
CA ILE A 99 -5.22 0.97 -6.73
C ILE A 99 -4.15 1.27 -5.68
N ILE A 100 -3.21 2.18 -5.98
CA ILE A 100 -2.14 2.57 -5.06
C ILE A 100 -2.73 3.14 -3.76
N LEU A 101 -3.70 4.05 -3.86
CA LEU A 101 -4.38 4.61 -2.69
C LEU A 101 -5.10 3.54 -1.87
N SER A 102 -5.76 2.57 -2.53
CA SER A 102 -6.46 1.50 -1.83
C SER A 102 -5.49 0.58 -1.08
N VAL A 103 -4.35 0.24 -1.68
CA VAL A 103 -3.29 -0.54 -1.03
C VAL A 103 -2.65 0.27 0.09
N PHE A 104 -2.42 1.57 -0.11
CA PHE A 104 -1.89 2.46 0.93
C PHE A 104 -2.80 2.47 2.17
N TRP A 105 -4.11 2.67 1.99
CA TRP A 105 -5.06 2.63 3.11
C TRP A 105 -5.10 1.27 3.79
N LEU A 106 -5.08 0.18 3.02
CA LEU A 106 -5.05 -1.18 3.57
C LEU A 106 -3.82 -1.42 4.45
N VAL A 107 -2.63 -1.05 3.98
CA VAL A 107 -1.38 -1.28 4.71
C VAL A 107 -1.21 -0.31 5.89
N SER A 108 -1.70 0.93 5.76
CA SER A 108 -1.64 1.93 6.84
C SER A 108 -2.64 1.66 7.96
N SER A 109 -3.77 0.99 7.64
CA SER A 109 -4.86 0.74 8.59
C SER A 109 -5.32 -0.72 8.54
N PRO A 110 -4.44 -1.68 8.89
CA PRO A 110 -4.74 -3.11 8.79
C PRO A 110 -5.79 -3.58 9.80
N LEU A 111 -5.94 -2.94 10.95
CA LEU A 111 -6.97 -3.25 11.93
C LEU A 111 -8.36 -2.90 11.40
N THR A 112 -8.48 -1.78 10.67
CA THR A 112 -9.75 -1.34 10.06
C THR A 112 -10.11 -2.16 8.83
N TYR A 113 -9.20 -2.34 7.87
CA TYR A 113 -9.53 -2.90 6.56
C TYR A 113 -9.32 -4.42 6.48
N MET A 114 -8.31 -4.97 7.15
CA MET A 114 -8.00 -6.39 7.15
C MET A 114 -8.72 -7.12 8.29
N LYS A 115 -8.45 -6.76 9.55
CA LYS A 115 -9.03 -7.41 10.74
C LYS A 115 -10.48 -7.01 11.03
N LYS A 116 -10.93 -5.83 10.58
CA LYS A 116 -12.28 -5.27 10.79
C LYS A 116 -12.69 -5.19 12.26
N VAL A 117 -11.75 -4.84 13.13
CA VAL A 117 -11.93 -4.79 14.58
C VAL A 117 -12.20 -3.40 15.13
N LYS A 118 -12.43 -2.41 14.26
CA LYS A 118 -12.62 -0.99 14.65
C LYS A 118 -13.76 -0.76 15.64
N GLU A 119 -14.79 -1.59 15.60
CA GLU A 119 -15.96 -1.45 16.48
C GLU A 119 -15.74 -2.04 17.89
N LEU A 120 -14.65 -2.79 18.10
CA LEU A 120 -14.33 -3.38 19.40
C LEU A 120 -13.93 -2.31 20.42
N ASP A 121 -14.35 -2.46 21.66
CA ASP A 121 -13.99 -1.52 22.73
C ASP A 121 -12.49 -1.49 23.01
N ILE A 122 -11.82 -2.63 22.91
CA ILE A 122 -10.36 -2.71 23.01
C ILE A 122 -9.65 -1.91 21.90
N TYR A 123 -10.20 -1.83 20.68
CA TYR A 123 -9.66 -0.98 19.63
C TYR A 123 -9.75 0.50 20.03
N LYS A 124 -10.89 0.95 20.54
CA LYS A 124 -11.12 2.34 20.98
C LYS A 124 -10.21 2.72 22.14
N GLU A 125 -10.00 1.79 23.10
CA GLU A 125 -9.05 1.97 24.21
C GLU A 125 -7.64 2.26 23.68
N TYR A 126 -7.14 1.44 22.76
CA TYR A 126 -5.79 1.60 22.20
C TYR A 126 -5.69 2.78 21.25
N GLU A 127 -6.74 3.12 20.53
CA GLU A 127 -6.80 4.33 19.71
C GLU A 127 -6.61 5.59 20.59
N THR A 128 -7.25 5.63 21.74
CA THR A 128 -7.12 6.74 22.70
C THR A 128 -5.71 6.79 23.29
N LYS A 129 -5.14 5.66 23.72
CA LYS A 129 -3.78 5.58 24.24
C LYS A 129 -2.73 6.10 23.25
N VAL A 130 -2.88 5.76 21.95
CA VAL A 130 -1.98 6.25 20.90
C VAL A 130 -2.20 7.73 20.62
N ALA A 131 -3.43 8.24 20.71
CA ALA A 131 -3.74 9.65 20.51
C ALA A 131 -3.14 10.55 21.61
N GLU A 132 -3.12 10.09 22.84
CA GLU A 132 -2.52 10.78 23.99
C GLU A 132 -0.99 10.87 23.86
N ASN A 133 -0.34 9.87 23.29
CA ASN A 133 1.11 9.81 23.06
C ASN A 133 1.56 10.54 21.78
N SER A 134 1.00 11.63 21.47
CA SER A 134 0.79 12.32 20.20
C SER A 134 1.99 12.85 19.42
N SER A 135 3.04 12.07 19.23
CA SER A 135 4.01 12.32 18.14
C SER A 135 3.69 11.54 16.86
N THR A 136 2.65 10.69 16.88
CA THR A 136 2.35 9.76 15.78
C THR A 136 1.46 10.44 14.73
N LYS A 137 1.97 10.56 13.50
CA LYS A 137 1.17 11.04 12.36
C LYS A 137 -0.06 10.15 12.18
N SER A 138 -1.20 10.74 11.85
CA SER A 138 -2.49 10.04 11.67
C SER A 138 -2.42 8.80 10.76
N SER A 139 -1.55 8.82 9.74
CA SER A 139 -1.37 7.71 8.78
C SER A 139 -0.72 6.45 9.37
N TYR A 140 -0.13 6.53 10.57
CA TYR A 140 0.55 5.37 11.21
C TYR A 140 -0.09 4.98 12.54
N LYS A 141 -1.29 5.49 12.81
CA LYS A 141 -2.00 5.28 14.08
C LYS A 141 -2.19 3.80 14.41
N GLU A 142 -2.73 3.04 13.46
CA GLU A 142 -2.96 1.61 13.67
C GLU A 142 -1.67 0.79 13.76
N ILE A 143 -0.61 1.20 13.07
CA ILE A 143 0.70 0.57 13.20
C ILE A 143 1.27 0.81 14.61
N ALA A 144 1.13 2.02 15.14
CA ALA A 144 1.51 2.33 16.52
C ALA A 144 0.65 1.56 17.55
N MET A 145 -0.66 1.40 17.28
CA MET A 145 -1.54 0.58 18.10
C MET A 145 -1.08 -0.88 18.14
N ILE A 146 -0.76 -1.48 16.99
CA ILE A 146 -0.25 -2.86 16.90
C ILE A 146 1.01 -3.04 17.72
N ASN A 147 1.94 -2.07 17.67
CA ASN A 147 3.15 -2.10 18.49
C ASN A 147 2.86 -2.05 19.99
N LEU A 148 1.92 -1.21 20.40
CA LEU A 148 1.53 -1.08 21.79
C LEU A 148 0.82 -2.35 22.28
N VAL A 149 -0.10 -2.86 21.47
CA VAL A 149 -0.81 -4.13 21.73
C VAL A 149 0.18 -5.30 21.89
N GLU A 150 1.19 -5.40 21.03
CA GLU A 150 2.19 -6.47 21.12
C GLU A 150 3.01 -6.39 22.40
N LYS A 151 3.41 -5.18 22.82
CA LYS A 151 4.12 -4.98 24.09
C LYS A 151 3.28 -5.39 25.29
N ASP A 152 2.03 -4.92 25.35
CA ASP A 152 1.12 -5.23 26.44
C ASP A 152 0.77 -6.72 26.48
N TYR A 153 0.61 -7.35 25.29
CA TYR A 153 0.37 -8.79 25.20
C TYR A 153 1.54 -9.63 25.74
N ILE A 154 2.77 -9.24 25.38
CA ILE A 154 3.97 -9.92 25.89
C ILE A 154 4.06 -9.75 27.40
N GLN A 155 3.88 -8.54 27.92
CA GLN A 155 3.94 -8.24 29.35
C GLN A 155 2.90 -9.07 30.15
N ILE A 156 1.64 -9.10 29.67
CA ILE A 156 0.57 -9.90 30.32
C ILE A 156 0.89 -11.39 30.23
N SER A 157 1.42 -11.85 29.09
CA SER A 157 1.79 -13.25 28.91
C SER A 157 2.95 -13.69 29.83
N GLU A 158 3.87 -12.78 30.13
CA GLU A 158 4.95 -13.00 31.10
C GLU A 158 4.40 -13.01 32.54
N GLN A 159 3.51 -12.12 32.87
CA GLN A 159 2.84 -12.11 34.18
C GLN A 159 2.11 -13.42 34.43
N LEU A 160 1.35 -13.92 33.43
CA LEU A 160 0.58 -15.16 33.54
C LEU A 160 1.44 -16.43 33.76
N LYS A 161 2.76 -16.38 33.56
CA LYS A 161 3.69 -17.49 33.87
C LYS A 161 3.94 -17.66 35.37
N ASN A 162 3.67 -16.63 36.18
CA ASN A 162 3.82 -16.69 37.62
C ASN A 162 2.58 -17.38 38.25
N GLU A 163 2.79 -18.42 39.02
CA GLU A 163 1.70 -19.28 39.55
C GLU A 163 0.82 -18.58 40.62
N ASN A 164 1.31 -17.51 41.28
CA ASN A 164 0.65 -16.84 42.40
C ASN A 164 0.04 -15.48 42.03
N ILE A 165 -0.87 -15.44 41.03
CA ILE A 165 -1.51 -14.17 40.63
C ILE A 165 -2.97 -14.16 41.08
N GLU A 166 -3.33 -13.17 41.90
CA GLU A 166 -4.71 -12.97 42.39
C GLU A 166 -5.73 -12.68 41.28
N ASN A 167 -5.31 -12.08 40.15
CA ASN A 167 -6.20 -11.64 39.05
C ASN A 167 -5.97 -12.42 37.74
N LYS A 168 -5.74 -13.73 37.82
CA LYS A 168 -5.39 -14.56 36.65
C LYS A 168 -6.46 -14.52 35.55
N GLU A 169 -7.73 -14.64 35.93
CA GLU A 169 -8.87 -14.65 34.99
C GLU A 169 -9.00 -13.32 34.23
N GLU A 170 -8.83 -12.19 34.92
CA GLU A 170 -8.87 -10.86 34.31
C GLU A 170 -7.74 -10.67 33.30
N LEU A 171 -6.52 -11.10 33.63
CA LEU A 171 -5.36 -11.03 32.74
C LEU A 171 -5.52 -11.97 31.53
N GLU A 172 -6.11 -13.15 31.71
CA GLU A 172 -6.40 -14.05 30.59
C GLU A 172 -7.44 -13.46 29.63
N ASN A 173 -8.51 -12.85 30.16
CA ASN A 173 -9.52 -12.17 29.37
C ASN A 173 -8.90 -11.01 28.60
N LYS A 174 -8.10 -10.17 29.25
CA LYS A 174 -7.40 -9.06 28.58
C LYS A 174 -6.43 -9.53 27.51
N ARG A 175 -5.67 -10.60 27.77
CA ARG A 175 -4.80 -11.22 26.76
C ARG A 175 -5.58 -11.71 25.53
N ASN A 176 -6.75 -12.32 25.75
CA ASN A 176 -7.60 -12.81 24.68
C ASN A 176 -8.18 -11.67 23.83
N GLU A 177 -8.55 -10.55 24.46
CA GLU A 177 -8.98 -9.35 23.75
C GLU A 177 -7.84 -8.74 22.92
N LEU A 178 -6.65 -8.59 23.50
CA LEU A 178 -5.47 -8.11 22.78
C LEU A 178 -5.12 -8.98 21.59
N ASN A 179 -5.30 -10.30 21.72
CA ASN A 179 -5.02 -11.24 20.64
C ASN A 179 -5.86 -10.96 19.37
N LYS A 180 -7.05 -10.38 19.50
CA LYS A 180 -7.88 -9.96 18.36
C LYS A 180 -7.24 -8.84 17.55
N LEU A 181 -6.47 -7.95 18.20
CA LEU A 181 -5.78 -6.82 17.58
C LEU A 181 -4.37 -7.17 17.10
N ARG A 182 -3.82 -8.32 17.51
CA ARG A 182 -2.45 -8.70 17.17
C ARG A 182 -2.29 -9.01 15.70
N ILE A 183 -1.21 -8.48 15.14
CA ILE A 183 -0.72 -8.80 13.80
C ILE A 183 0.78 -9.04 13.90
N ASN A 184 1.24 -10.21 13.45
CA ASN A 184 2.65 -10.54 13.43
C ASN A 184 3.37 -9.72 12.35
N MET A 185 4.00 -8.60 12.76
CA MET A 185 4.74 -7.66 11.91
C MET A 185 6.20 -8.08 11.68
N ASN A 186 6.65 -9.19 12.26
CA ASN A 186 8.02 -9.65 12.06
C ASN A 186 8.14 -10.43 10.75
N PHE A 187 9.04 -9.98 9.88
CA PHE A 187 9.34 -10.61 8.61
C PHE A 187 10.85 -10.77 8.42
N CYS A 188 11.35 -11.99 8.44
CA CYS A 188 12.79 -12.30 8.31
C CYS A 188 13.68 -11.50 9.27
N GLY A 189 13.22 -11.28 10.51
CA GLY A 189 13.94 -10.49 11.52
C GLY A 189 13.83 -8.98 11.34
N ILE A 190 13.05 -8.50 10.37
CA ILE A 190 12.71 -7.10 10.18
C ILE A 190 11.33 -6.86 10.80
N ASP A 191 11.24 -5.89 11.69
CA ASP A 191 9.98 -5.44 12.25
C ASP A 191 9.34 -4.40 11.32
N LEU A 192 8.29 -4.81 10.62
CA LEU A 192 7.59 -3.98 9.64
C LEU A 192 6.77 -2.84 10.26
N SER A 193 6.62 -2.84 11.57
CA SER A 193 5.91 -1.79 12.30
C SER A 193 6.80 -0.59 12.64
N LYS A 194 8.12 -0.73 12.52
CA LYS A 194 9.08 0.33 12.79
C LYS A 194 9.18 1.31 11.64
N VAL A 195 9.18 2.59 11.98
CA VAL A 195 9.37 3.68 11.02
C VAL A 195 10.86 4.05 10.96
N PRO A 196 11.52 4.02 9.77
CA PRO A 196 12.95 4.30 9.65
C PRO A 196 13.40 5.61 10.28
N THR A 197 12.60 6.68 10.16
CA THR A 197 12.90 8.00 10.72
C THR A 197 12.84 8.06 12.26
N GLN A 198 12.21 7.07 12.89
CA GLN A 198 12.07 7.00 14.36
C GLN A 198 12.95 5.91 14.99
N SER A 199 13.57 5.06 14.17
CA SER A 199 14.33 3.90 14.59
C SER A 199 15.76 3.91 14.00
N LEU A 200 16.45 5.04 14.14
CA LEU A 200 17.76 5.29 13.52
C LEU A 200 18.85 4.28 13.93
N ASN A 201 18.72 3.69 15.11
CA ASN A 201 19.70 2.74 15.66
C ASN A 201 19.53 1.30 15.12
N ASP A 202 18.41 0.99 14.43
CA ASP A 202 18.17 -0.33 13.87
C ASP A 202 18.37 -0.29 12.34
N TRP A 203 19.54 -0.73 11.88
CA TRP A 203 19.89 -0.73 10.47
C TRP A 203 18.95 -1.58 9.60
N ARG A 204 18.25 -2.56 10.19
CA ARG A 204 17.33 -3.46 9.46
C ARG A 204 16.14 -2.72 8.87
N VAL A 205 15.70 -1.61 9.49
CA VAL A 205 14.57 -0.81 8.99
C VAL A 205 14.86 -0.14 7.64
N TYR A 206 16.14 -0.01 7.27
CA TYR A 206 16.57 0.58 6.00
C TYR A 206 16.63 -0.43 4.84
N ILE A 207 16.55 -1.73 5.11
CA ILE A 207 16.66 -2.78 4.08
C ILE A 207 15.57 -2.58 3.00
N ILE A 208 14.31 -2.40 3.42
CA ILE A 208 13.18 -2.24 2.47
C ILE A 208 13.31 -0.97 1.63
N PRO A 209 13.57 0.24 2.20
CA PRO A 209 13.85 1.44 1.42
C PRO A 209 15.02 1.29 0.44
N LEU A 210 16.10 0.66 0.85
CA LEU A 210 17.26 0.44 -0.03
C LEU A 210 16.94 -0.50 -1.19
N LEU A 211 16.23 -1.60 -0.93
CA LEU A 211 15.75 -2.51 -1.97
C LEU A 211 14.81 -1.81 -2.95
N TYR A 212 13.93 -0.93 -2.44
CA TYR A 212 13.06 -0.12 -3.30
C TYR A 212 13.85 0.80 -4.22
N ILE A 213 14.85 1.51 -3.70
CA ILE A 213 15.71 2.39 -4.51
C ILE A 213 16.45 1.58 -5.58
N LEU A 214 17.03 0.44 -5.21
CA LEU A 214 17.78 -0.43 -6.13
C LEU A 214 16.88 -0.95 -7.25
N THR A 215 15.71 -1.49 -6.92
CA THR A 215 14.76 -2.01 -7.90
C THR A 215 14.22 -0.91 -8.81
N SER A 216 14.01 0.30 -8.28
CA SER A 216 13.58 1.47 -9.05
C SER A 216 14.62 1.89 -10.08
N ILE A 217 15.91 1.93 -9.70
CA ILE A 217 17.02 2.24 -10.63
C ILE A 217 17.09 1.20 -11.75
N ILE A 218 17.00 -0.09 -11.39
CA ILE A 218 17.00 -1.19 -12.39
C ILE A 218 15.81 -1.04 -13.34
N SER A 219 14.62 -0.79 -12.82
CA SER A 219 13.39 -0.62 -13.61
C SER A 219 13.50 0.55 -14.61
N VAL A 220 14.02 1.69 -14.16
CA VAL A 220 14.23 2.86 -15.03
C VAL A 220 15.23 2.54 -16.14
N ARG A 221 16.37 1.91 -15.82
CA ARG A 221 17.37 1.51 -16.82
C ARG A 221 16.80 0.54 -17.87
N MET A 222 16.03 -0.47 -17.41
CA MET A 222 15.38 -1.41 -18.32
C MET A 222 14.39 -0.69 -19.26
N THR A 223 13.62 0.27 -18.74
CA THR A 223 12.65 1.04 -19.53
C THR A 223 13.36 1.89 -20.61
N ILE A 224 14.47 2.54 -20.26
CA ILE A 224 15.25 3.35 -21.22
C ILE A 224 15.83 2.47 -22.33
N ASN A 225 16.36 1.30 -22.00
CA ASN A 225 16.95 0.38 -22.98
C ASN A 225 15.91 -0.27 -23.93
N MET A 226 14.62 -0.23 -23.58
CA MET A 226 13.53 -0.78 -24.41
C MET A 226 12.86 0.26 -25.32
N GLN A 227 13.23 1.55 -25.23
CA GLN A 227 12.75 2.63 -26.08
C GLN A 227 13.67 2.91 -27.26
#